data_e36fda84456260ab05635aec7fac3e75
#
_entry.id   e36fda84456260ab05635aec7fac3e75
#
_cell.length_a   1.000
_cell.length_b   1.000
_cell.length_c   1.000
_cell.angle_alpha   90.00
_cell.angle_beta   90.00
_cell.angle_gamma   90.00
#
_symmetry.space_group_name_H-M   'P 1'
#
loop_
_entity.id
_entity.type
_entity.pdbx_description
1 polymer ?
#
loop_
_entity_poly.entity_id
_entity_poly.type
_entity_poly.pdbx_seq_one_letter_code
_entity_poly.pdbx_strand_id
1 'polypeptide(L)'
;NVIGTYTILEAVRKHGKRLHHISTDEVFGDLELDDPNRFTEDTPYNPSSPYSSTKASSDLLVRAWIRSFGIKATISNCSNNYGPYQHIEKFIPRQITNILSDIKPKLYGTGEQVRDWIHVDDHNSAVHLILEKGELGETYIIGADNDHVNNKMVIELICELMGKGKDWYEHVNDRPGHDMRYAMDSSKLRRELGWQPEYTDNQTGMRDGLMQTIEWYREHEDWWKAQKEAVEAAYAKQGQ
;
A
#
# COMPACT_ATOMS: atom_id res chain seq x y z
N ASN A 1 13.40 9.99 -0.10
CA ASN A 1 13.59 8.82 -0.96
C ASN A 1 14.99 8.86 -1.62
N VAL A 2 15.28 9.77 -2.55
CA VAL A 2 16.50 9.71 -3.39
C VAL A 2 17.80 9.77 -2.58
N ILE A 3 18.04 10.87 -1.84
CA ILE A 3 19.28 11.07 -1.07
C ILE A 3 19.42 10.03 0.05
N GLY A 4 18.31 9.73 0.76
CA GLY A 4 18.34 8.71 1.82
C GLY A 4 18.69 7.33 1.28
N THR A 5 18.14 6.94 0.12
CA THR A 5 18.47 5.68 -0.54
C THR A 5 19.94 5.65 -0.95
N TYR A 6 20.45 6.72 -1.57
CA TYR A 6 21.88 6.84 -1.87
C TYR A 6 22.77 6.62 -0.64
N THR A 7 22.42 7.26 0.47
CA THR A 7 23.20 7.12 1.71
C THR A 7 23.23 5.69 2.23
N ILE A 8 22.08 5.00 2.17
CA ILE A 8 21.99 3.57 2.57
C ILE A 8 22.79 2.71 1.60
N LEU A 9 22.71 2.94 0.30
CA LEU A 9 23.44 2.18 -0.70
C LEU A 9 24.97 2.28 -0.52
N GLU A 10 25.50 3.45 -0.20
CA GLU A 10 26.91 3.64 0.12
C GLU A 10 27.30 2.90 1.42
N ALA A 11 26.44 2.91 2.41
CA ALA A 11 26.67 2.14 3.65
C ALA A 11 26.66 0.63 3.38
N VAL A 12 25.68 0.15 2.60
CA VAL A 12 25.60 -1.27 2.18
C VAL A 12 26.85 -1.69 1.42
N ARG A 13 27.30 -0.88 0.44
CA ARG A 13 28.52 -1.11 -0.33
C ARG A 13 29.75 -1.17 0.57
N LYS A 14 29.90 -0.21 1.47
CA LYS A 14 31.04 -0.10 2.41
C LYS A 14 31.12 -1.28 3.37
N HIS A 15 29.98 -1.75 3.88
CA HIS A 15 29.92 -2.78 4.91
C HIS A 15 29.60 -4.18 4.40
N GLY A 16 29.38 -4.35 3.10
CA GLY A 16 29.12 -5.65 2.45
C GLY A 16 27.83 -6.33 2.96
N LYS A 17 26.81 -5.55 3.37
CA LYS A 17 25.57 -6.08 3.92
C LYS A 17 24.56 -6.40 2.81
N ARG A 18 23.59 -7.29 3.10
CA ARG A 18 22.40 -7.50 2.27
C ARG A 18 21.41 -6.37 2.49
N LEU A 19 20.75 -5.93 1.42
CA LEU A 19 19.68 -4.94 1.43
C LEU A 19 18.42 -5.54 0.79
N HIS A 20 17.27 -5.27 1.38
CA HIS A 20 15.99 -5.35 0.69
C HIS A 20 15.40 -3.93 0.62
N HIS A 21 15.12 -3.46 -0.60
CA HIS A 21 14.55 -2.14 -0.83
C HIS A 21 13.04 -2.27 -1.06
N ILE A 22 12.26 -1.65 -0.19
CA ILE A 22 10.79 -1.63 -0.29
C ILE A 22 10.35 -0.41 -1.09
N SER A 23 9.66 -0.65 -2.20
CA SER A 23 9.10 0.36 -3.08
C SER A 23 7.56 0.25 -3.15
N THR A 24 6.94 0.78 -4.17
CA THR A 24 5.50 0.93 -4.31
C THR A 24 5.06 0.60 -5.74
N ASP A 25 3.82 0.21 -5.92
CA ASP A 25 3.12 0.08 -7.20
C ASP A 25 2.99 1.41 -7.95
N GLU A 26 2.93 2.53 -7.24
CA GLU A 26 2.80 3.87 -7.84
C GLU A 26 3.94 4.23 -8.82
N VAL A 27 5.06 3.51 -8.80
CA VAL A 27 6.16 3.73 -9.76
C VAL A 27 5.79 3.33 -11.19
N PHE A 28 4.77 2.49 -11.37
CA PHE A 28 4.31 2.02 -12.67
C PHE A 28 3.30 2.96 -13.33
N GLY A 29 2.79 3.96 -12.61
CA GLY A 29 1.68 4.82 -13.03
C GLY A 29 0.34 4.22 -12.67
N ASP A 30 -0.70 4.51 -13.44
CA ASP A 30 -2.04 3.96 -13.24
C ASP A 30 -2.57 3.28 -14.51
N LEU A 31 -3.65 2.53 -14.34
CA LEU A 31 -4.40 1.85 -15.39
C LEU A 31 -5.80 2.45 -15.49
N GLU A 32 -6.39 2.42 -16.67
CA GLU A 32 -7.82 2.69 -16.83
C GLU A 32 -8.66 1.61 -16.14
N LEU A 33 -9.89 1.93 -15.76
CA LEU A 33 -10.75 1.01 -15.02
C LEU A 33 -11.07 -0.28 -15.80
N ASP A 34 -11.13 -0.19 -17.12
CA ASP A 34 -11.44 -1.29 -18.05
C ASP A 34 -10.18 -1.95 -18.65
N ASP A 35 -8.99 -1.51 -18.30
CA ASP A 35 -7.73 -2.12 -18.76
C ASP A 35 -7.59 -3.52 -18.11
N PRO A 36 -7.47 -4.62 -18.88
CA PRO A 36 -7.29 -5.96 -18.31
C PRO A 36 -5.88 -6.24 -17.80
N ASN A 37 -4.93 -5.34 -18.04
CA ASN A 37 -3.54 -5.55 -17.67
C ASN A 37 -3.30 -5.41 -16.17
N ARG A 38 -2.19 -5.99 -15.72
CA ARG A 38 -1.65 -5.86 -14.36
C ARG A 38 -0.18 -5.46 -14.44
N PHE A 39 0.31 -4.78 -13.40
CA PHE A 39 1.73 -4.48 -13.28
C PHE A 39 2.54 -5.74 -12.95
N THR A 40 3.60 -5.95 -13.70
CA THR A 40 4.59 -7.01 -13.51
C THR A 40 5.96 -6.40 -13.25
N GLU A 41 6.95 -7.21 -12.89
CA GLU A 41 8.33 -6.77 -12.70
C GLU A 41 8.97 -6.16 -13.96
N ASP A 42 8.42 -6.50 -15.13
CA ASP A 42 8.85 -5.99 -16.44
C ASP A 42 8.11 -4.72 -16.87
N THR A 43 7.09 -4.28 -16.13
CA THR A 43 6.34 -3.07 -16.46
C THR A 43 7.24 -1.84 -16.39
N PRO A 44 7.32 -1.01 -17.44
CA PRO A 44 8.09 0.22 -17.41
C PRO A 44 7.59 1.19 -16.34
N TYR A 45 8.50 1.90 -15.67
CA TYR A 45 8.15 2.96 -14.74
C TYR A 45 7.53 4.16 -15.47
N ASN A 46 6.37 4.61 -14.98
CA ASN A 46 5.63 5.75 -15.49
C ASN A 46 4.98 6.56 -14.33
N PRO A 47 5.76 7.02 -13.34
CA PRO A 47 5.23 7.64 -12.13
C PRO A 47 4.45 8.91 -12.42
N SER A 48 3.26 9.07 -11.79
CA SER A 48 2.32 10.18 -11.98
C SER A 48 2.48 11.33 -10.98
N SER A 49 3.18 11.10 -9.85
CA SER A 49 3.29 12.07 -8.75
C SER A 49 4.73 12.38 -8.37
N PRO A 50 5.01 13.50 -7.65
CA PRO A 50 6.33 13.76 -7.08
C PRO A 50 6.82 12.66 -6.14
N TYR A 51 5.92 12.06 -5.37
CA TYR A 51 6.24 10.93 -4.50
C TYR A 51 6.67 9.70 -5.32
N SER A 52 5.84 9.26 -6.24
CA SER A 52 6.13 8.07 -7.07
C SER A 52 7.38 8.28 -7.95
N SER A 53 7.61 9.50 -8.44
CA SER A 53 8.84 9.85 -9.18
C SER A 53 10.09 9.70 -8.31
N THR A 54 10.04 10.10 -7.04
CA THR A 54 11.19 9.92 -6.12
C THR A 54 11.38 8.46 -5.70
N LYS A 55 10.31 7.67 -5.64
CA LYS A 55 10.38 6.23 -5.38
C LYS A 55 10.97 5.48 -6.59
N ALA A 56 10.51 5.78 -7.81
CA ALA A 56 11.08 5.24 -9.04
C ALA A 56 12.59 5.57 -9.16
N SER A 57 12.97 6.81 -8.82
CA SER A 57 14.38 7.21 -8.78
C SER A 57 15.18 6.40 -7.76
N SER A 58 14.60 6.06 -6.61
CA SER A 58 15.23 5.22 -5.60
C SER A 58 15.47 3.80 -6.11
N ASP A 59 14.47 3.21 -6.77
CA ASP A 59 14.57 1.87 -7.37
C ASP A 59 15.67 1.83 -8.43
N LEU A 60 15.74 2.85 -9.29
CA LEU A 60 16.78 2.97 -10.31
C LEU A 60 18.18 3.10 -9.69
N LEU A 61 18.31 3.81 -8.57
CA LEU A 61 19.58 3.88 -7.82
C LEU A 61 19.97 2.49 -7.30
N VAL A 62 19.06 1.74 -6.71
CA VAL A 62 19.32 0.37 -6.22
C VAL A 62 19.79 -0.51 -7.37
N ARG A 63 19.07 -0.52 -8.51
CA ARG A 63 19.46 -1.28 -9.72
C ARG A 63 20.84 -0.88 -10.24
N ALA A 64 21.16 0.42 -10.23
CA ALA A 64 22.47 0.92 -10.65
C ALA A 64 23.58 0.44 -9.72
N TRP A 65 23.38 0.45 -8.40
CA TRP A 65 24.37 -0.04 -7.41
C TRP A 65 24.56 -1.55 -7.50
N ILE A 66 23.50 -2.33 -7.72
CA ILE A 66 23.60 -3.77 -8.00
C ILE A 66 24.51 -3.98 -9.21
N ARG A 67 24.20 -3.32 -10.33
CA ARG A 67 24.93 -3.52 -11.59
C ARG A 67 26.37 -3.01 -11.53
N SER A 68 26.62 -1.85 -10.92
CA SER A 68 27.93 -1.19 -10.97
C SER A 68 28.88 -1.66 -9.88
N PHE A 69 28.36 -2.04 -8.72
CA PHE A 69 29.16 -2.34 -7.53
C PHE A 69 28.91 -3.74 -6.97
N GLY A 70 27.99 -4.52 -7.56
CA GLY A 70 27.71 -5.88 -7.12
C GLY A 70 27.15 -5.97 -5.69
N ILE A 71 26.43 -4.95 -5.21
CA ILE A 71 25.81 -5.04 -3.89
C ILE A 71 24.77 -6.15 -3.84
N LYS A 72 24.65 -6.79 -2.69
CA LYS A 72 23.66 -7.86 -2.46
C LYS A 72 22.31 -7.25 -2.12
N ALA A 73 21.47 -6.98 -3.10
CA ALA A 73 20.17 -6.36 -2.87
C ALA A 73 19.04 -7.05 -3.65
N THR A 74 17.83 -6.91 -3.11
CA THR A 74 16.55 -7.24 -3.75
C THR A 74 15.62 -6.04 -3.65
N ILE A 75 14.63 -5.95 -4.54
CA ILE A 75 13.63 -4.89 -4.55
C ILE A 75 12.25 -5.53 -4.43
N SER A 76 11.31 -4.88 -3.72
CA SER A 76 9.89 -5.18 -3.87
C SER A 76 9.08 -3.93 -4.16
N ASN A 77 8.09 -4.07 -5.05
CA ASN A 77 7.06 -3.09 -5.30
C ASN A 77 5.76 -3.63 -4.71
N CYS A 78 5.25 -2.99 -3.65
CA CYS A 78 4.06 -3.46 -2.97
C CYS A 78 2.84 -2.60 -3.29
N SER A 79 1.67 -3.23 -3.22
CA SER A 79 0.38 -2.59 -3.30
C SER A 79 0.00 -1.83 -2.01
N ASN A 80 -1.21 -1.26 -1.96
CA ASN A 80 -1.67 -0.47 -0.84
C ASN A 80 -1.85 -1.33 0.43
N ASN A 81 -1.01 -1.08 1.43
CA ASN A 81 -1.07 -1.78 2.70
C ASN A 81 -2.19 -1.25 3.61
N TYR A 82 -2.76 -2.13 4.43
CA TYR A 82 -3.62 -1.78 5.55
C TYR A 82 -3.35 -2.71 6.73
N GLY A 83 -3.74 -2.31 7.94
CA GLY A 83 -3.56 -3.13 9.13
C GLY A 83 -3.24 -2.33 10.39
N PRO A 84 -2.89 -3.03 11.48
CA PRO A 84 -2.43 -2.44 12.72
C PRO A 84 -1.25 -1.45 12.53
N TYR A 85 -1.18 -0.43 13.37
CA TYR A 85 -0.13 0.59 13.40
C TYR A 85 -0.04 1.49 12.15
N GLN A 86 -0.95 1.39 11.17
CA GLN A 86 -0.96 2.32 10.05
C GLN A 86 -1.37 3.73 10.51
N HIS A 87 -0.62 4.75 10.07
CA HIS A 87 -0.90 6.14 10.45
C HIS A 87 -2.30 6.57 10.05
N ILE A 88 -3.01 7.22 10.96
CA ILE A 88 -4.45 7.52 10.85
C ILE A 88 -4.82 8.53 9.75
N GLU A 89 -3.85 9.17 9.09
CA GLU A 89 -4.13 9.95 7.88
C GLU A 89 -4.42 9.05 6.65
N LYS A 90 -3.98 7.78 6.68
CA LYS A 90 -4.19 6.87 5.56
C LYS A 90 -5.66 6.45 5.44
N PHE A 91 -6.06 6.04 4.24
CA PHE A 91 -7.46 5.85 3.87
C PHE A 91 -8.22 4.94 4.86
N ILE A 92 -7.83 3.69 5.01
CA ILE A 92 -8.54 2.71 5.87
C ILE A 92 -8.54 3.14 7.35
N PRO A 93 -7.40 3.44 8.00
CA PRO A 93 -7.43 3.83 9.40
C PRO A 93 -8.15 5.16 9.65
N ARG A 94 -8.15 6.10 8.71
CA ARG A 94 -8.94 7.32 8.83
C ARG A 94 -10.44 7.01 8.94
N GLN A 95 -10.96 6.14 8.08
CA GLN A 95 -12.38 5.79 8.10
C GLN A 95 -12.76 5.04 9.38
N ILE A 96 -11.92 4.10 9.84
CA ILE A 96 -12.14 3.39 11.11
C ILE A 96 -12.15 4.37 12.28
N THR A 97 -11.14 5.21 12.39
CA THR A 97 -11.05 6.18 13.50
C THR A 97 -12.11 7.29 13.42
N ASN A 98 -12.60 7.62 12.21
CA ASN A 98 -13.77 8.47 12.04
C ASN A 98 -14.98 7.85 12.72
N ILE A 99 -15.31 6.60 12.41
CA ILE A 99 -16.46 5.90 12.98
C ILE A 99 -16.32 5.76 14.50
N LEU A 100 -15.13 5.45 15.02
CA LEU A 100 -14.85 5.38 16.45
C LEU A 100 -15.01 6.75 17.15
N SER A 101 -14.89 7.85 16.42
CA SER A 101 -15.09 9.22 16.89
C SER A 101 -16.48 9.79 16.55
N ASP A 102 -17.42 8.94 16.11
CA ASP A 102 -18.78 9.31 15.65
C ASP A 102 -18.78 10.33 14.48
N ILE A 103 -17.76 10.26 13.64
CA ILE A 103 -17.61 11.04 12.41
C ILE A 103 -17.92 10.12 11.23
N LYS A 104 -18.65 10.61 10.23
CA LYS A 104 -18.89 9.85 8.99
C LYS A 104 -17.59 9.64 8.20
N PRO A 105 -17.36 8.42 7.67
CA PRO A 105 -16.30 8.19 6.70
C PRO A 105 -16.36 9.13 5.50
N LYS A 106 -15.22 9.44 4.93
CA LYS A 106 -15.07 10.38 3.81
C LYS A 106 -14.71 9.62 2.53
N LEU A 107 -15.62 9.64 1.56
CA LEU A 107 -15.41 9.04 0.25
C LEU A 107 -15.03 10.10 -0.79
N TYR A 108 -13.86 9.97 -1.38
CA TYR A 108 -13.37 10.88 -2.40
C TYR A 108 -14.10 10.66 -3.74
N GLY A 109 -14.67 11.74 -4.30
CA GLY A 109 -15.39 11.68 -5.57
C GLY A 109 -16.49 10.62 -5.58
N THR A 110 -16.47 9.75 -6.59
CA THR A 110 -17.41 8.61 -6.72
C THR A 110 -16.95 7.38 -5.94
N GLY A 111 -15.67 7.30 -5.56
CA GLY A 111 -15.08 6.16 -4.89
C GLY A 111 -14.79 4.96 -5.81
N GLU A 112 -14.76 5.18 -7.12
CA GLU A 112 -14.52 4.13 -8.13
C GLU A 112 -13.06 3.72 -8.24
N GLN A 113 -12.14 4.48 -7.63
CA GLN A 113 -10.72 4.16 -7.68
C GLN A 113 -10.45 2.77 -7.10
N VAL A 114 -9.85 1.91 -7.90
CA VAL A 114 -9.50 0.53 -7.55
C VAL A 114 -8.09 0.45 -6.98
N ARG A 115 -7.94 -0.29 -5.91
CA ARG A 115 -6.66 -0.56 -5.26
C ARG A 115 -6.52 -2.04 -4.93
N ASP A 116 -5.33 -2.56 -5.11
CA ASP A 116 -4.98 -3.88 -4.63
C ASP A 116 -4.58 -3.79 -3.14
N TRP A 117 -5.56 -3.97 -2.25
CA TRP A 117 -5.37 -3.85 -0.81
C TRP A 117 -4.73 -5.12 -0.23
N ILE A 118 -3.55 -4.97 0.39
CA ILE A 118 -2.86 -6.07 1.06
C ILE A 118 -2.77 -5.84 2.58
N HIS A 119 -3.02 -6.88 3.36
CA HIS A 119 -2.82 -6.80 4.81
C HIS A 119 -1.32 -6.69 5.14
N VAL A 120 -0.97 -5.91 6.16
CA VAL A 120 0.43 -5.65 6.51
C VAL A 120 1.18 -6.93 6.91
N ASP A 121 0.52 -7.91 7.51
CA ASP A 121 1.14 -9.18 7.87
C ASP A 121 1.50 -10.00 6.62
N ASP A 122 0.66 -9.98 5.59
CA ASP A 122 0.96 -10.59 4.30
C ASP A 122 2.14 -9.92 3.62
N HIS A 123 2.16 -8.57 3.62
CA HIS A 123 3.31 -7.83 3.10
C HIS A 123 4.60 -8.17 3.85
N ASN A 124 4.54 -8.20 5.19
CA ASN A 124 5.72 -8.52 6.01
C ASN A 124 6.20 -9.96 5.81
N SER A 125 5.28 -10.92 5.66
CA SER A 125 5.63 -12.32 5.35
C SER A 125 6.36 -12.44 4.00
N ALA A 126 5.89 -11.71 2.99
CA ALA A 126 6.54 -11.63 1.68
C ALA A 126 7.95 -11.01 1.78
N VAL A 127 8.08 -9.88 2.47
CA VAL A 127 9.39 -9.20 2.67
C VAL A 127 10.36 -10.12 3.39
N HIS A 128 9.92 -10.81 4.45
CA HIS A 128 10.76 -11.76 5.17
C HIS A 128 11.24 -12.90 4.27
N LEU A 129 10.35 -13.48 3.49
CA LEU A 129 10.66 -14.55 2.55
C LEU A 129 11.64 -14.11 1.46
N ILE A 130 11.46 -12.90 0.89
CA ILE A 130 12.39 -12.32 -0.08
C ILE A 130 13.76 -12.07 0.56
N LEU A 131 13.81 -11.59 1.80
CA LEU A 131 15.06 -11.41 2.53
C LEU A 131 15.81 -12.74 2.73
N GLU A 132 15.11 -13.84 2.98
CA GLU A 132 15.73 -15.14 3.21
C GLU A 132 16.11 -15.84 1.91
N LYS A 133 15.19 -15.87 0.93
CA LYS A 133 15.26 -16.76 -0.24
C LYS A 133 15.28 -16.05 -1.58
N GLY A 134 14.95 -14.75 -1.63
CA GLY A 134 14.91 -13.99 -2.88
C GLY A 134 16.25 -13.97 -3.60
N GLU A 135 16.23 -14.12 -4.92
CA GLU A 135 17.40 -14.04 -5.75
C GLU A 135 17.98 -12.62 -5.77
N LEU A 136 19.30 -12.53 -5.57
CA LEU A 136 19.97 -11.22 -5.53
C LEU A 136 19.95 -10.56 -6.91
N GLY A 137 19.58 -9.30 -6.93
CA GLY A 137 19.43 -8.52 -8.17
C GLY A 137 17.98 -8.45 -8.65
N GLU A 138 17.12 -9.33 -8.16
CA GLU A 138 15.73 -9.44 -8.61
C GLU A 138 14.78 -8.44 -7.93
N THR A 139 13.71 -8.14 -8.66
CA THR A 139 12.55 -7.41 -8.18
C THR A 139 11.38 -8.38 -8.02
N TYR A 140 10.55 -8.16 -7.00
CA TYR A 140 9.34 -8.94 -6.73
C TYR A 140 8.15 -8.00 -6.52
N ILE A 141 7.03 -8.31 -7.15
CA ILE A 141 5.76 -7.63 -6.87
C ILE A 141 5.07 -8.32 -5.69
N ILE A 142 4.59 -7.51 -4.75
CA ILE A 142 3.83 -7.97 -3.58
C ILE A 142 2.43 -7.36 -3.66
N GLY A 143 1.44 -8.18 -3.95
CA GLY A 143 0.03 -7.80 -4.02
C GLY A 143 -0.89 -8.94 -3.58
N ALA A 144 -2.10 -8.61 -3.21
CA ALA A 144 -3.13 -9.60 -2.87
C ALA A 144 -3.89 -10.11 -4.10
N ASP A 145 -3.63 -9.53 -5.27
CA ASP A 145 -4.32 -9.74 -6.55
C ASP A 145 -5.82 -9.33 -6.52
N ASN A 146 -6.14 -8.32 -5.70
CA ASN A 146 -7.47 -7.74 -5.51
C ASN A 146 -7.72 -6.60 -6.51
N ASP A 147 -7.87 -6.89 -7.78
CA ASP A 147 -7.94 -5.89 -8.85
C ASP A 147 -9.34 -5.30 -9.13
N HIS A 148 -10.32 -5.61 -8.30
CA HIS A 148 -11.72 -5.18 -8.44
C HIS A 148 -12.27 -4.43 -7.20
N VAL A 149 -11.47 -4.30 -6.15
CA VAL A 149 -11.91 -3.66 -4.90
C VAL A 149 -11.72 -2.15 -4.98
N ASN A 150 -12.81 -1.41 -5.13
CA ASN A 150 -12.78 0.04 -5.15
C ASN A 150 -12.93 0.66 -3.74
N ASN A 151 -12.60 1.93 -3.61
CA ASN A 151 -12.64 2.65 -2.35
C ASN A 151 -14.04 2.68 -1.72
N LYS A 152 -15.09 2.74 -2.53
CA LYS A 152 -16.47 2.71 -2.05
C LYS A 152 -16.80 1.37 -1.39
N MET A 153 -16.43 0.25 -2.02
CA MET A 153 -16.63 -1.09 -1.44
C MET A 153 -15.92 -1.22 -0.09
N VAL A 154 -14.71 -0.67 0.04
CA VAL A 154 -13.95 -0.70 1.30
C VAL A 154 -14.69 0.10 2.39
N ILE A 155 -15.16 1.30 2.10
CA ILE A 155 -15.90 2.12 3.07
C ILE A 155 -17.21 1.43 3.48
N GLU A 156 -17.97 0.90 2.53
CA GLU A 156 -19.21 0.17 2.79
C GLU A 156 -18.98 -1.03 3.70
N LEU A 157 -17.90 -1.78 3.45
CA LEU A 157 -17.52 -2.92 4.30
C LEU A 157 -17.09 -2.49 5.70
N ILE A 158 -16.31 -1.42 5.84
CA ILE A 158 -15.94 -0.87 7.16
C ILE A 158 -17.20 -0.41 7.93
N CYS A 159 -18.11 0.31 7.28
CA CYS A 159 -19.39 0.71 7.90
C CYS A 159 -20.18 -0.51 8.40
N GLU A 160 -20.33 -1.52 7.56
CA GLU A 160 -21.04 -2.77 7.92
C GLU A 160 -20.39 -3.47 9.13
N LEU A 161 -19.06 -3.67 9.10
CA LEU A 161 -18.30 -4.33 10.17
C LEU A 161 -18.35 -3.57 11.50
N MET A 162 -18.53 -2.25 11.43
CA MET A 162 -18.66 -1.40 12.62
C MET A 162 -20.12 -1.13 13.03
N GLY A 163 -21.07 -1.88 12.45
CA GLY A 163 -22.49 -1.81 12.84
C GLY A 163 -23.22 -0.55 12.37
N LYS A 164 -22.71 0.12 11.34
CA LYS A 164 -23.36 1.25 10.68
C LYS A 164 -24.08 0.79 9.40
N GLY A 165 -24.98 1.61 8.84
CA GLY A 165 -25.54 1.36 7.51
C GLY A 165 -24.45 1.46 6.44
N LYS A 166 -24.57 0.67 5.35
CA LYS A 166 -23.58 0.69 4.26
C LYS A 166 -23.38 2.07 3.62
N ASP A 167 -24.39 2.90 3.64
CA ASP A 167 -24.42 4.27 3.14
C ASP A 167 -24.09 5.34 4.18
N TRP A 168 -23.60 4.94 5.35
CA TRP A 168 -23.30 5.86 6.46
C TRP A 168 -21.95 6.56 6.29
N TYR A 169 -21.70 7.12 5.11
CA TYR A 169 -20.53 7.94 4.79
C TYR A 169 -20.95 9.22 4.06
N GLU A 170 -20.03 10.11 3.79
CA GLU A 170 -20.28 11.31 2.98
C GLU A 170 -19.24 11.46 1.87
N HIS A 171 -19.68 12.00 0.74
CA HIS A 171 -18.79 12.32 -0.36
C HIS A 171 -18.05 13.61 -0.10
N VAL A 172 -16.76 13.63 -0.41
CA VAL A 172 -15.91 14.83 -0.40
C VAL A 172 -15.32 15.03 -1.78
N ASN A 173 -14.77 16.22 -2.03
CA ASN A 173 -14.11 16.52 -3.30
C ASN A 173 -12.99 15.53 -3.57
N ASP A 174 -12.88 15.10 -4.81
CA ASP A 174 -11.76 14.26 -5.23
C ASP A 174 -10.47 15.09 -5.30
N ARG A 175 -9.34 14.43 -5.12
CA ARG A 175 -8.02 15.08 -5.19
C ARG A 175 -7.56 15.15 -6.65
N PRO A 176 -6.89 16.25 -7.06
CA PRO A 176 -6.31 16.35 -8.41
C PRO A 176 -5.31 15.21 -8.68
N GLY A 177 -5.38 14.61 -9.87
CA GLY A 177 -4.46 13.54 -10.27
C GLY A 177 -4.61 12.26 -9.45
N HIS A 178 -5.83 11.95 -9.05
CA HIS A 178 -6.12 10.70 -8.33
C HIS A 178 -6.10 9.53 -9.30
N ASP A 179 -5.09 8.69 -9.22
CA ASP A 179 -4.93 7.52 -10.05
C ASP A 179 -6.15 6.58 -9.95
N MET A 180 -6.58 6.05 -11.09
CA MET A 180 -7.85 5.31 -11.18
C MET A 180 -7.72 3.86 -10.75
N ARG A 181 -6.68 3.14 -11.21
CA ARG A 181 -6.57 1.72 -10.93
C ARG A 181 -5.13 1.28 -10.76
N TYR A 182 -4.89 0.54 -9.68
CA TYR A 182 -3.69 -0.27 -9.49
C TYR A 182 -4.08 -1.74 -9.43
N ALA A 183 -3.40 -2.56 -10.23
CA ALA A 183 -3.57 -4.00 -10.25
C ALA A 183 -2.20 -4.66 -10.35
N MET A 184 -1.91 -5.54 -9.42
CA MET A 184 -0.60 -6.17 -9.29
C MET A 184 -0.66 -7.63 -9.74
N ASP A 185 0.45 -8.14 -10.28
CA ASP A 185 0.64 -9.57 -10.57
C ASP A 185 1.77 -10.11 -9.69
N SER A 186 1.44 -10.76 -8.60
CA SER A 186 2.39 -11.38 -7.67
C SER A 186 2.79 -12.81 -8.02
N SER A 187 2.49 -13.28 -9.24
CA SER A 187 2.71 -14.65 -9.67
C SER A 187 4.18 -15.08 -9.64
N LYS A 188 5.13 -14.17 -9.90
CA LYS A 188 6.57 -14.45 -9.77
C LYS A 188 6.94 -14.81 -8.34
N LEU A 189 6.54 -14.00 -7.37
CA LEU A 189 6.79 -14.24 -5.96
C LEU A 189 6.20 -15.58 -5.50
N ARG A 190 4.96 -15.87 -5.92
CA ARG A 190 4.29 -17.13 -5.61
C ARG A 190 5.01 -18.34 -6.21
N ARG A 191 5.36 -18.25 -7.49
CA ARG A 191 6.02 -19.34 -8.22
C ARG A 191 7.43 -19.63 -7.72
N GLU A 192 8.22 -18.58 -7.49
CA GLU A 192 9.65 -18.74 -7.18
C GLU A 192 9.93 -18.99 -5.71
N LEU A 193 9.17 -18.34 -4.83
CA LEU A 193 9.40 -18.42 -3.39
C LEU A 193 8.32 -19.18 -2.63
N GLY A 194 7.20 -19.53 -3.27
CA GLY A 194 6.10 -20.26 -2.64
C GLY A 194 5.26 -19.41 -1.68
N TRP A 195 5.35 -18.07 -1.80
CA TRP A 195 4.57 -17.16 -0.96
C TRP A 195 3.08 -17.24 -1.32
N GLN A 196 2.23 -17.14 -0.30
CA GLN A 196 0.77 -17.00 -0.44
C GLN A 196 0.27 -16.01 0.60
N PRO A 197 -0.54 -15.01 0.24
CA PRO A 197 -1.17 -14.14 1.21
C PRO A 197 -2.26 -14.92 1.97
N GLU A 198 -2.41 -14.62 3.25
CA GLU A 198 -3.45 -15.20 4.11
C GLU A 198 -4.77 -14.45 3.97
N TYR A 199 -4.70 -13.09 3.91
CA TYR A 199 -5.84 -12.20 3.76
C TYR A 199 -6.12 -11.92 2.28
N THR A 200 -6.54 -12.92 1.53
CA THR A 200 -6.86 -12.78 0.11
C THR A 200 -8.34 -12.49 -0.12
N ASP A 201 -8.64 -11.98 -1.31
CA ASP A 201 -10.01 -11.73 -1.69
C ASP A 201 -10.69 -12.96 -2.28
N ASN A 202 -11.37 -13.64 -1.48
CA ASN A 202 -12.55 -14.43 -1.83
C ASN A 202 -13.70 -14.00 -0.93
N GLN A 203 -13.98 -12.70 -0.85
CA GLN A 203 -14.97 -12.01 0.00
C GLN A 203 -14.73 -12.14 1.52
N THR A 204 -13.96 -13.11 1.97
CA THR A 204 -13.66 -13.34 3.39
C THR A 204 -12.28 -12.85 3.80
N GLY A 205 -11.28 -12.91 2.93
CA GLY A 205 -9.92 -12.51 3.27
C GLY A 205 -9.80 -11.03 3.64
N MET A 206 -10.27 -10.11 2.77
CA MET A 206 -10.26 -8.68 3.12
C MET A 206 -11.16 -8.39 4.32
N ARG A 207 -12.30 -9.09 4.45
CA ARG A 207 -13.22 -8.92 5.57
C ARG A 207 -12.55 -9.26 6.89
N ASP A 208 -11.86 -10.37 6.97
CA ASP A 208 -11.18 -10.81 8.20
C ASP A 208 -10.02 -9.89 8.57
N GLY A 209 -9.22 -9.46 7.60
CA GLY A 209 -8.17 -8.48 7.81
C GLY A 209 -8.70 -7.11 8.27
N LEU A 210 -9.84 -6.66 7.73
CA LEU A 210 -10.49 -5.44 8.19
C LEU A 210 -11.07 -5.58 9.60
N MET A 211 -11.65 -6.73 9.94
CA MET A 211 -12.14 -7.00 11.30
C MET A 211 -11.00 -6.92 12.31
N GLN A 212 -9.88 -7.60 12.04
CA GLN A 212 -8.68 -7.55 12.88
C GLN A 212 -8.16 -6.10 13.01
N THR A 213 -8.10 -5.37 11.90
CA THR A 213 -7.66 -3.97 11.87
C THR A 213 -8.58 -3.09 12.72
N ILE A 214 -9.90 -3.20 12.55
CA ILE A 214 -10.90 -2.44 13.32
C ILE A 214 -10.75 -2.71 14.81
N GLU A 215 -10.63 -3.98 15.21
CA GLU A 215 -10.48 -4.34 16.61
C GLU A 215 -9.20 -3.76 17.21
N TRP A 216 -8.09 -3.83 16.45
CA TRP A 216 -6.84 -3.22 16.88
C TRP A 216 -7.00 -1.70 17.14
N TYR A 217 -7.64 -0.93 16.23
CA TYR A 217 -7.85 0.52 16.45
C TYR A 217 -8.81 0.81 17.61
N ARG A 218 -9.77 -0.08 17.88
CA ARG A 218 -10.68 0.02 19.03
C ARG A 218 -9.94 -0.19 20.35
N GLU A 219 -9.04 -1.15 20.40
CA GLU A 219 -8.28 -1.47 21.61
C GLU A 219 -7.11 -0.51 21.89
N HIS A 220 -6.66 0.25 20.87
CA HIS A 220 -5.48 1.11 20.96
C HIS A 220 -5.83 2.59 20.72
N GLU A 221 -6.90 3.08 21.33
CA GLU A 221 -7.29 4.50 21.22
C GLU A 221 -6.20 5.46 21.69
N ASP A 222 -5.43 5.09 22.69
CA ASP A 222 -4.27 5.84 23.20
C ASP A 222 -3.19 6.07 22.15
N TRP A 223 -3.04 5.14 21.18
CA TRP A 223 -2.05 5.25 20.12
C TRP A 223 -2.42 6.31 19.07
N TRP A 224 -3.70 6.45 18.73
CA TRP A 224 -4.12 7.31 17.61
C TRP A 224 -4.92 8.55 18.02
N LYS A 225 -5.61 8.53 19.15
CA LYS A 225 -6.59 9.57 19.53
C LYS A 225 -5.96 10.97 19.65
N ALA A 226 -4.76 11.07 20.22
CA ALA A 226 -4.06 12.34 20.36
C ALA A 226 -3.70 13.01 19.02
N GLN A 227 -3.61 12.23 17.93
CA GLN A 227 -3.29 12.73 16.60
C GLN A 227 -4.54 13.04 15.77
N LYS A 228 -5.70 12.53 16.17
CA LYS A 228 -6.95 12.58 15.39
C LYS A 228 -7.37 14.00 15.04
N GLU A 229 -7.41 14.88 16.02
CA GLU A 229 -7.83 16.27 15.83
C GLU A 229 -6.92 17.00 14.83
N ALA A 230 -5.62 16.83 14.93
CA ALA A 230 -4.65 17.45 14.03
C ALA A 230 -4.79 16.92 12.58
N VAL A 231 -5.04 15.62 12.42
CA VAL A 231 -5.26 14.99 11.11
C VAL A 231 -6.53 15.54 10.47
N GLU A 232 -7.66 15.56 11.17
CA GLU A 232 -8.92 16.09 10.63
C GLU A 232 -8.84 17.59 10.33
N ALA A 233 -8.16 18.38 11.18
CA ALA A 233 -7.93 19.80 10.91
C ALA A 233 -7.07 20.04 9.65
N ALA A 234 -6.12 19.14 9.34
CA ALA A 234 -5.33 19.21 8.12
C ALA A 234 -6.19 18.91 6.88
N TYR A 235 -7.06 17.90 6.95
CA TYR A 235 -7.98 17.56 5.86
C TYR A 235 -9.03 18.65 5.62
N ALA A 236 -9.61 19.23 6.69
CA ALA A 236 -10.58 20.32 6.58
C ALA A 236 -10.01 21.56 5.85
N LYS A 237 -8.69 21.87 6.02
CA LYS A 237 -8.03 22.94 5.28
C LYS A 237 -7.91 22.65 3.77
N GLN A 238 -8.02 21.38 3.38
CA GLN A 238 -7.97 20.95 1.97
C GLN A 238 -9.38 20.77 1.38
N GLY A 239 -10.45 21.09 2.14
CA GLY A 239 -11.85 20.92 1.72
C GLY A 239 -12.31 19.46 1.73
N GLN A 240 -11.72 18.63 2.57
CA GLN A 240 -11.95 17.19 2.64
C GLN A 240 -12.43 16.73 4.02
#